data_e41a40a7a0727f38266c7fe2896a6700
#
_entry.id   e41a40a7a0727f38266c7fe2896a6700
#
_cell.length_a   1.000
_cell.length_b   1.000
_cell.length_c   1.000
_cell.angle_alpha   90.00
_cell.angle_beta   90.00
_cell.angle_gamma   90.00
#
_symmetry.space_group_name_H-M   'P 1'
#
loop_
_entity.id
_entity.type
_entity.pdbx_description
1 polymer ?
#
loop_
_entity_poly.entity_id
_entity_poly.type
_entity_poly.pdbx_seq_one_letter_code
_entity_poly.pdbx_strand_id
1 'polypeptide(L)'
;MSYNVEEVRSHFPALSSGIAFFDGPGGSQVPRQVGEAIAAAITAPISNRGTITKSEQNAEAIVNGFRSAVADLVDGDPAGVVYGRSWTQLTYDFSRNLSKQWSQGDEIIVSRLDHDSNIRPWIQAAEKVGAVVKFAEFDLESTELAPEVIGNLLSDKTKLVALTGASNVLGTRPNLAAISKLVHQSSALFYVDGVHLTPHAPVSMREFGADFYGFSAYKIFGPHCAALVAAPELLETIKNDKLRPSTMVVPERFEFGTLPYELMAGVTAAIDFIADLAPGASASRRGRIVNSMKVLEEYEVNLFEELQRGILALPGVTNYGHAANRTPTLFFNFKGLDSGAVYRHLATKLVNAPASNFYALESSLALGLGEQGALRAGLAPYSTQEDLDRLISGIAELL
;
A
#
# COMPACT_ATOMS: atom_id res chain seq x y z
N MET A 1 -10.62 9.77 22.46
CA MET A 1 -11.17 10.94 21.72
C MET A 1 -11.81 10.38 20.46
N SER A 2 -12.97 10.85 20.06
CA SER A 2 -13.67 10.34 18.86
C SER A 2 -13.03 10.93 17.59
N TYR A 3 -12.96 10.13 16.53
CA TYR A 3 -12.59 10.56 15.19
C TYR A 3 -13.62 11.57 14.67
N ASN A 4 -13.16 12.73 14.20
CA ASN A 4 -14.04 13.78 13.67
C ASN A 4 -13.99 13.75 12.13
N VAL A 5 -14.85 12.93 11.52
CA VAL A 5 -14.87 12.75 10.07
C VAL A 5 -15.20 14.04 9.31
N GLU A 6 -16.07 14.91 9.84
CA GLU A 6 -16.45 16.16 9.18
C GLU A 6 -15.28 17.14 9.13
N GLU A 7 -14.50 17.24 10.19
CA GLU A 7 -13.28 18.02 10.18
C GLU A 7 -12.27 17.49 9.16
N VAL A 8 -12.04 16.17 9.16
CA VAL A 8 -11.16 15.52 8.18
C VAL A 8 -11.63 15.79 6.75
N ARG A 9 -12.91 15.63 6.46
CA ARG A 9 -13.51 15.90 5.13
C ARG A 9 -13.28 17.32 4.66
N SER A 10 -13.29 18.30 5.56
CA SER A 10 -13.09 19.73 5.23
C SER A 10 -11.74 20.03 4.57
N HIS A 11 -10.75 19.15 4.78
CA HIS A 11 -9.42 19.26 4.16
C HIS A 11 -9.35 18.77 2.71
N PHE A 12 -10.36 18.03 2.23
CA PHE A 12 -10.37 17.39 0.91
C PHE A 12 -11.25 18.15 -0.09
N PRO A 13 -10.69 19.01 -0.96
CA PRO A 13 -11.48 19.80 -1.91
C PRO A 13 -12.32 18.95 -2.88
N ALA A 14 -11.82 17.77 -3.23
CA ALA A 14 -12.51 16.85 -4.16
C ALA A 14 -13.87 16.39 -3.65
N LEU A 15 -14.10 16.35 -2.34
CA LEU A 15 -15.37 15.93 -1.74
C LEU A 15 -16.51 16.91 -2.01
N SER A 16 -16.21 18.16 -2.36
CA SER A 16 -17.22 19.14 -2.80
C SER A 16 -17.91 18.77 -4.10
N SER A 17 -17.39 17.78 -4.85
CA SER A 17 -18.04 17.22 -6.04
C SER A 17 -19.31 16.44 -5.74
N GLY A 18 -19.55 16.08 -4.48
CA GLY A 18 -20.69 15.27 -4.05
C GLY A 18 -20.54 13.78 -4.42
N ILE A 19 -19.36 13.33 -4.84
CA ILE A 19 -19.08 11.92 -5.14
C ILE A 19 -18.86 11.15 -3.84
N ALA A 20 -19.51 9.98 -3.69
CA ALA A 20 -19.18 8.98 -2.69
C ALA A 20 -18.05 8.08 -3.20
N PHE A 21 -16.89 8.12 -2.55
CA PHE A 21 -15.68 7.42 -3.00
C PHE A 21 -15.48 6.11 -2.24
N PHE A 22 -15.65 4.97 -2.94
CA PHE A 22 -15.32 3.62 -2.46
C PHE A 22 -14.13 3.02 -3.21
N ASP A 23 -13.45 3.82 -4.00
CA ASP A 23 -12.27 3.45 -4.79
C ASP A 23 -10.93 3.75 -4.08
N GLY A 24 -10.97 4.06 -2.78
CA GLY A 24 -9.79 4.31 -1.93
C GLY A 24 -8.66 3.27 -2.08
N PRO A 25 -8.93 1.95 -2.16
CA PRO A 25 -7.91 0.95 -2.43
C PRO A 25 -7.20 1.12 -3.78
N GLY A 26 -7.75 1.87 -4.70
CA GLY A 26 -7.16 2.26 -5.99
C GLY A 26 -6.36 3.55 -5.92
N GLY A 27 -6.74 4.47 -5.02
CA GLY A 27 -6.11 5.77 -4.79
C GLY A 27 -7.02 6.68 -3.97
N SER A 28 -6.46 7.37 -2.99
CA SER A 28 -7.19 8.29 -2.13
C SER A 28 -7.34 9.67 -2.75
N GLN A 29 -8.31 10.46 -2.26
CA GLN A 29 -8.35 11.88 -2.52
C GLN A 29 -7.19 12.58 -1.78
N VAL A 30 -6.87 13.83 -2.18
CA VAL A 30 -5.69 14.57 -1.71
C VAL A 30 -6.15 15.77 -0.89
N PRO A 31 -5.66 15.97 0.34
CA PRO A 31 -5.97 17.13 1.14
C PRO A 31 -5.27 18.39 0.60
N ARG A 32 -5.87 19.54 0.83
CA ARG A 32 -5.40 20.86 0.34
C ARG A 32 -3.92 21.11 0.65
N GLN A 33 -3.48 20.78 1.85
CA GLN A 33 -2.12 20.99 2.34
C GLN A 33 -1.06 20.30 1.47
N VAL A 34 -1.40 19.14 0.91
CA VAL A 34 -0.49 18.39 0.00
C VAL A 34 -0.33 19.14 -1.33
N GLY A 35 -1.43 19.61 -1.91
CA GLY A 35 -1.37 20.42 -3.13
C GLY A 35 -0.59 21.73 -2.93
N GLU A 36 -0.80 22.39 -1.80
CA GLU A 36 -0.08 23.62 -1.42
C GLU A 36 1.43 23.36 -1.25
N ALA A 37 1.82 22.25 -0.60
CA ALA A 37 3.22 21.87 -0.42
C ALA A 37 3.93 21.60 -1.76
N ILE A 38 3.24 20.90 -2.69
CA ILE A 38 3.74 20.66 -4.04
C ILE A 38 3.93 21.98 -4.79
N ALA A 39 2.94 22.87 -4.78
CA ALA A 39 3.01 24.15 -5.46
C ALA A 39 4.11 25.05 -4.86
N ALA A 40 4.25 25.08 -3.56
CA ALA A 40 5.29 25.83 -2.88
C ALA A 40 6.69 25.30 -3.23
N ALA A 41 6.88 24.00 -3.26
CA ALA A 41 8.18 23.39 -3.58
C ALA A 41 8.60 23.65 -5.04
N ILE A 42 7.70 23.46 -6.02
CA ILE A 42 8.04 23.62 -7.46
C ILE A 42 8.27 25.07 -7.85
N THR A 43 7.74 26.04 -7.09
CA THR A 43 7.93 27.48 -7.34
C THR A 43 9.01 28.11 -6.48
N ALA A 44 9.61 27.36 -5.54
CA ALA A 44 10.70 27.84 -4.70
C ALA A 44 12.02 27.95 -5.49
N PRO A 45 13.00 28.73 -5.00
CA PRO A 45 14.37 28.66 -5.50
C PRO A 45 14.95 27.27 -5.22
N ILE A 46 14.97 26.41 -6.25
CA ILE A 46 15.39 25.01 -6.14
C ILE A 46 16.28 24.64 -7.34
N SER A 47 17.22 23.73 -7.12
CA SER A 47 18.11 23.17 -8.13
C SER A 47 18.45 21.72 -7.79
N ASN A 48 19.59 21.20 -8.18
CA ASN A 48 20.07 19.91 -7.72
C ASN A 48 20.43 19.96 -6.22
N ARG A 49 20.51 18.80 -5.58
CA ARG A 49 20.95 18.66 -4.18
C ARG A 49 22.38 19.15 -3.99
N GLY A 50 22.66 19.68 -2.83
CA GLY A 50 23.96 20.15 -2.41
C GLY A 50 23.88 21.04 -1.16
N THR A 51 25.02 21.60 -0.78
CA THR A 51 25.16 22.34 0.49
C THR A 51 25.68 23.79 0.32
N ILE A 52 26.04 24.18 -0.90
CA ILE A 52 26.74 25.45 -1.15
C ILE A 52 25.73 26.59 -1.39
N THR A 53 24.88 26.45 -2.40
CA THR A 53 23.92 27.48 -2.75
C THR A 53 22.60 27.30 -1.98
N LYS A 54 21.84 28.40 -1.83
CA LYS A 54 20.54 28.33 -1.18
C LYS A 54 19.57 27.38 -1.89
N SER A 55 19.62 27.33 -3.23
CA SER A 55 18.79 26.42 -4.03
C SER A 55 19.14 24.96 -3.79
N GLU A 56 20.44 24.63 -3.66
CA GLU A 56 20.88 23.27 -3.28
C GLU A 56 20.41 22.89 -1.88
N GLN A 57 20.58 23.80 -0.92
CA GLN A 57 20.16 23.59 0.48
C GLN A 57 18.65 23.39 0.58
N ASN A 58 17.85 24.08 -0.22
CA ASN A 58 16.40 23.88 -0.27
C ASN A 58 16.02 22.49 -0.80
N ALA A 59 16.67 22.03 -1.87
CA ALA A 59 16.49 20.68 -2.40
C ALA A 59 16.88 19.60 -1.37
N GLU A 60 18.02 19.79 -0.71
CA GLU A 60 18.51 18.89 0.34
C GLU A 60 17.55 18.80 1.52
N ALA A 61 17.01 19.94 1.98
CA ALA A 61 16.04 20.00 3.07
C ALA A 61 14.75 19.23 2.74
N ILE A 62 14.26 19.31 1.50
CA ILE A 62 13.08 18.56 1.06
C ILE A 62 13.35 17.07 1.08
N VAL A 63 14.49 16.62 0.54
CA VAL A 63 14.84 15.19 0.52
C VAL A 63 14.99 14.64 1.94
N ASN A 64 15.66 15.36 2.83
CA ASN A 64 15.83 14.94 4.22
C ASN A 64 14.49 14.93 4.96
N GLY A 65 13.62 15.91 4.72
CA GLY A 65 12.26 15.96 5.25
C GLY A 65 11.42 14.76 4.82
N PHE A 66 11.46 14.41 3.53
CA PHE A 66 10.79 13.23 2.97
C PHE A 66 11.28 11.94 3.62
N ARG A 67 12.60 11.71 3.68
CA ARG A 67 13.16 10.49 4.29
C ARG A 67 12.79 10.36 5.74
N SER A 68 12.86 11.45 6.49
CA SER A 68 12.46 11.48 7.90
C SER A 68 10.96 11.19 8.08
N ALA A 69 10.10 11.77 7.23
CA ALA A 69 8.66 11.55 7.29
C ALA A 69 8.29 10.09 6.97
N VAL A 70 8.87 9.54 5.89
CA VAL A 70 8.65 8.14 5.50
C VAL A 70 9.13 7.17 6.59
N ALA A 71 10.31 7.40 7.16
CA ALA A 71 10.82 6.60 8.25
C ALA A 71 9.89 6.64 9.47
N ASP A 72 9.40 7.83 9.85
CA ASP A 72 8.40 7.98 10.92
C ASP A 72 7.09 7.24 10.62
N LEU A 73 6.64 7.21 9.36
CA LEU A 73 5.41 6.53 8.96
C LEU A 73 5.50 5.03 9.20
N VAL A 74 6.61 4.39 8.79
CA VAL A 74 6.74 2.93 8.77
C VAL A 74 7.65 2.36 9.87
N ASP A 75 8.14 3.20 10.78
CA ASP A 75 9.10 2.82 11.84
C ASP A 75 10.42 2.28 11.26
N GLY A 76 10.96 3.00 10.28
CA GLY A 76 12.21 2.67 9.58
C GLY A 76 13.39 3.56 9.95
N ASP A 77 14.45 3.50 9.13
CA ASP A 77 15.60 4.39 9.21
C ASP A 77 15.57 5.39 8.03
N PRO A 78 15.68 6.70 8.25
CA PRO A 78 15.72 7.68 7.16
C PRO A 78 16.82 7.41 6.12
N ALA A 79 17.96 6.84 6.55
CA ALA A 79 19.05 6.46 5.65
C ALA A 79 18.76 5.22 4.80
N GLY A 80 17.66 4.51 5.10
CA GLY A 80 17.20 3.35 4.34
C GLY A 80 15.99 3.64 3.43
N VAL A 81 15.55 4.91 3.31
CA VAL A 81 14.37 5.30 2.50
C VAL A 81 14.77 5.55 1.06
N VAL A 82 14.32 4.70 0.15
CA VAL A 82 14.50 4.81 -1.30
C VAL A 82 13.24 5.40 -1.94
N TYR A 83 13.39 6.50 -2.67
CA TYR A 83 12.31 7.09 -3.48
C TYR A 83 12.11 6.30 -4.79
N GLY A 84 10.86 6.14 -5.22
CA GLY A 84 10.50 5.58 -6.53
C GLY A 84 9.28 6.25 -7.16
N ARG A 85 9.18 6.19 -8.48
CA ARG A 85 8.04 6.75 -9.23
C ARG A 85 6.75 5.98 -8.98
N SER A 86 6.83 4.71 -8.67
CA SER A 86 5.71 3.86 -8.28
C SER A 86 6.23 2.63 -7.52
N TRP A 87 5.36 2.02 -6.73
CA TRP A 87 5.67 0.74 -6.08
C TRP A 87 6.04 -0.35 -7.09
N THR A 88 5.27 -0.48 -8.16
CA THR A 88 5.55 -1.45 -9.23
C THR A 88 6.96 -1.29 -9.80
N GLN A 89 7.40 -0.03 -10.07
CA GLN A 89 8.77 0.22 -10.55
C GLN A 89 9.81 -0.18 -9.51
N LEU A 90 9.63 0.20 -8.24
CA LEU A 90 10.56 -0.18 -7.16
C LEU A 90 10.69 -1.69 -7.05
N THR A 91 9.57 -2.43 -7.08
CA THR A 91 9.62 -3.89 -7.03
C THR A 91 10.35 -4.48 -8.24
N TYR A 92 10.15 -3.94 -9.45
CA TYR A 92 10.93 -4.35 -10.64
C TYR A 92 12.43 -4.04 -10.49
N ASP A 93 12.80 -2.88 -9.95
CA ASP A 93 14.20 -2.51 -9.78
C ASP A 93 14.86 -3.38 -8.71
N PHE A 94 14.19 -3.61 -7.58
CA PHE A 94 14.71 -4.49 -6.52
C PHE A 94 14.73 -5.97 -6.93
N SER A 95 13.76 -6.45 -7.70
CA SER A 95 13.79 -7.83 -8.21
C SER A 95 14.99 -8.09 -9.12
N ARG A 96 15.32 -7.12 -10.01
CA ARG A 96 16.51 -7.20 -10.86
C ARG A 96 17.81 -7.13 -10.05
N ASN A 97 17.85 -6.32 -9.00
CA ASN A 97 19.03 -6.16 -8.18
C ASN A 97 19.27 -7.38 -7.28
N LEU A 98 18.24 -7.89 -6.60
CA LEU A 98 18.32 -9.03 -5.71
C LEU A 98 18.61 -10.33 -6.49
N SER A 99 18.02 -10.50 -7.67
CA SER A 99 18.25 -11.70 -8.50
C SER A 99 19.69 -11.85 -9.01
N LYS A 100 20.52 -10.80 -8.97
CA LYS A 100 21.96 -10.91 -9.27
C LYS A 100 22.73 -11.81 -8.29
N GLN A 101 22.13 -12.09 -7.13
CA GLN A 101 22.70 -12.96 -6.10
C GLN A 101 22.07 -14.35 -6.10
N TRP A 102 21.12 -14.61 -6.99
CA TRP A 102 20.43 -15.92 -7.10
C TRP A 102 21.11 -16.82 -8.12
N SER A 103 20.89 -18.12 -7.96
CA SER A 103 21.40 -19.18 -8.81
C SER A 103 20.29 -20.12 -9.26
N GLN A 104 20.58 -20.94 -10.25
CA GLN A 104 19.65 -21.98 -10.70
C GLN A 104 19.23 -22.88 -9.53
N GLY A 105 17.91 -23.04 -9.36
CA GLY A 105 17.32 -23.87 -8.31
C GLY A 105 17.16 -23.16 -6.96
N ASP A 106 17.57 -21.89 -6.81
CA ASP A 106 17.13 -21.06 -5.69
C ASP A 106 15.63 -20.84 -5.73
N GLU A 107 15.02 -20.56 -4.60
CA GLU A 107 13.57 -20.52 -4.47
C GLU A 107 13.08 -19.15 -4.01
N ILE A 108 11.98 -18.70 -4.61
CA ILE A 108 11.27 -17.45 -4.28
C ILE A 108 9.85 -17.81 -3.93
N ILE A 109 9.35 -17.30 -2.80
CA ILE A 109 7.98 -17.51 -2.37
C ILE A 109 7.19 -16.22 -2.60
N VAL A 110 6.08 -16.31 -3.31
CA VAL A 110 5.06 -15.25 -3.49
C VAL A 110 3.70 -15.81 -3.07
N SER A 111 2.68 -14.97 -2.89
CA SER A 111 1.34 -15.47 -2.54
C SER A 111 0.29 -15.16 -3.59
N ARG A 112 -0.77 -15.99 -3.65
CA ARG A 112 -1.96 -15.69 -4.46
C ARG A 112 -2.83 -14.59 -3.85
N LEU A 113 -2.51 -14.14 -2.64
CA LEU A 113 -3.20 -13.03 -1.98
C LEU A 113 -2.72 -11.66 -2.47
N ASP A 114 -1.58 -11.62 -3.16
CA ASP A 114 -0.86 -10.41 -3.53
C ASP A 114 -1.42 -9.71 -4.78
N HIS A 115 -1.19 -8.41 -4.86
CA HIS A 115 -1.28 -7.64 -6.10
C HIS A 115 -0.15 -8.06 -7.05
N ASP A 116 -0.41 -8.10 -8.36
CA ASP A 116 0.55 -8.60 -9.37
C ASP A 116 1.89 -7.82 -9.40
N SER A 117 1.90 -6.58 -8.91
CA SER A 117 3.15 -5.81 -8.73
C SER A 117 4.11 -6.44 -7.72
N ASN A 118 3.63 -7.29 -6.82
CA ASN A 118 4.45 -8.05 -5.87
C ASN A 118 4.55 -9.54 -6.23
N ILE A 119 4.16 -9.93 -7.43
CA ILE A 119 4.27 -11.30 -7.96
C ILE A 119 5.11 -11.31 -9.24
N ARG A 120 4.66 -10.60 -10.26
CA ARG A 120 5.21 -10.68 -11.62
C ARG A 120 6.68 -10.27 -11.73
N PRO A 121 7.16 -9.21 -11.04
CA PRO A 121 8.57 -8.86 -11.07
C PRO A 121 9.48 -9.96 -10.54
N TRP A 122 9.03 -10.68 -9.49
CA TRP A 122 9.78 -11.79 -8.89
C TRP A 122 9.83 -13.01 -9.81
N ILE A 123 8.69 -13.38 -10.45
CA ILE A 123 8.65 -14.47 -11.43
C ILE A 123 9.63 -14.18 -12.57
N GLN A 124 9.56 -12.99 -13.18
CA GLN A 124 10.42 -12.65 -14.30
C GLN A 124 11.90 -12.56 -13.93
N ALA A 125 12.22 -12.15 -12.69
CA ALA A 125 13.59 -12.14 -12.21
C ALA A 125 14.10 -13.57 -11.94
N ALA A 126 13.28 -14.44 -11.36
CA ALA A 126 13.60 -15.84 -11.11
C ALA A 126 13.84 -16.61 -12.41
N GLU A 127 12.96 -16.45 -13.41
CA GLU A 127 13.08 -17.10 -14.72
C GLU A 127 14.44 -16.82 -15.39
N LYS A 128 14.95 -15.58 -15.29
CA LYS A 128 16.23 -15.19 -15.90
C LYS A 128 17.45 -15.94 -15.36
N VAL A 129 17.38 -16.38 -14.10
CA VAL A 129 18.49 -17.04 -13.41
C VAL A 129 18.23 -18.53 -13.16
N GLY A 130 17.05 -19.05 -13.59
CA GLY A 130 16.65 -20.44 -13.36
C GLY A 130 16.25 -20.75 -11.92
N ALA A 131 15.83 -19.72 -11.15
CA ALA A 131 15.26 -19.91 -9.84
C ALA A 131 13.79 -20.37 -9.92
N VAL A 132 13.29 -21.00 -8.88
CA VAL A 132 11.94 -21.59 -8.81
C VAL A 132 11.03 -20.66 -8.01
N VAL A 133 9.85 -20.35 -8.55
CA VAL A 133 8.83 -19.61 -7.81
C VAL A 133 7.81 -20.57 -7.22
N LYS A 134 7.56 -20.43 -5.92
CA LYS A 134 6.54 -21.16 -5.17
C LYS A 134 5.41 -20.22 -4.79
N PHE A 135 4.16 -20.64 -4.95
CA PHE A 135 3.00 -19.89 -4.55
C PHE A 135 2.49 -20.35 -3.18
N ALA A 136 2.33 -19.40 -2.27
CA ALA A 136 1.60 -19.62 -1.03
C ALA A 136 0.10 -19.44 -1.30
N GLU A 137 -0.67 -20.50 -1.05
CA GLU A 137 -2.11 -20.51 -1.22
C GLU A 137 -2.78 -19.98 0.06
N PHE A 138 -3.78 -19.13 -0.08
CA PHE A 138 -4.67 -18.78 1.03
C PHE A 138 -5.84 -19.75 1.10
N ASP A 139 -6.41 -19.92 2.28
CA ASP A 139 -7.61 -20.74 2.48
C ASP A 139 -8.83 -20.07 1.81
N LEU A 140 -9.54 -20.80 0.96
CA LEU A 140 -10.64 -20.24 0.16
C LEU A 140 -11.91 -19.96 1.00
N GLU A 141 -12.08 -20.60 2.14
CA GLU A 141 -13.24 -20.42 3.01
C GLU A 141 -13.03 -19.23 3.95
N SER A 142 -11.93 -19.20 4.68
CA SER A 142 -11.59 -18.10 5.59
C SER A 142 -10.96 -16.92 4.89
N THR A 143 -10.40 -17.11 3.70
CA THR A 143 -9.56 -16.16 2.95
C THR A 143 -8.32 -15.69 3.72
N GLU A 144 -7.85 -16.48 4.68
CA GLU A 144 -6.64 -16.22 5.46
C GLU A 144 -5.41 -16.90 4.85
N LEU A 145 -4.25 -16.30 5.05
CA LEU A 145 -2.94 -16.90 4.75
C LEU A 145 -2.25 -17.21 6.06
N ALA A 146 -2.35 -18.49 6.47
CA ALA A 146 -1.75 -18.96 7.71
C ALA A 146 -0.20 -18.97 7.63
N PRO A 147 0.52 -18.60 8.70
CA PRO A 147 1.99 -18.62 8.72
C PRO A 147 2.59 -19.96 8.35
N GLU A 148 1.93 -21.07 8.71
CA GLU A 148 2.35 -22.43 8.46
C GLU A 148 2.44 -22.74 6.95
N VAL A 149 1.61 -22.10 6.13
CA VAL A 149 1.67 -22.25 4.66
C VAL A 149 3.03 -21.78 4.15
N ILE A 150 3.51 -20.64 4.66
CA ILE A 150 4.84 -20.13 4.32
C ILE A 150 5.91 -21.06 4.88
N GLY A 151 5.80 -21.48 6.17
CA GLY A 151 6.74 -22.38 6.81
C GLY A 151 6.96 -23.69 6.03
N ASN A 152 5.89 -24.28 5.47
CA ASN A 152 5.93 -25.50 4.68
C ASN A 152 6.59 -25.33 3.29
N LEU A 153 6.66 -24.10 2.79
CA LEU A 153 7.30 -23.78 1.49
C LEU A 153 8.79 -23.44 1.64
N LEU A 154 9.22 -23.03 2.84
CA LEU A 154 10.62 -22.66 3.11
C LEU A 154 11.57 -23.85 2.97
N SER A 155 12.77 -23.58 2.48
CA SER A 155 13.89 -24.52 2.41
C SER A 155 15.22 -23.77 2.50
N ASP A 156 16.35 -24.48 2.57
CA ASP A 156 17.69 -23.89 2.53
C ASP A 156 18.01 -23.15 1.22
N LYS A 157 17.18 -23.35 0.19
CA LYS A 157 17.29 -22.67 -1.11
C LYS A 157 16.46 -21.40 -1.20
N THR A 158 15.59 -21.13 -0.23
CA THR A 158 14.74 -19.95 -0.26
C THR A 158 15.58 -18.69 -0.08
N LYS A 159 15.44 -17.74 -1.01
CA LYS A 159 16.16 -16.44 -1.01
C LYS A 159 15.27 -15.27 -0.65
N LEU A 160 13.98 -15.35 -0.98
CA LEU A 160 13.03 -14.28 -0.77
C LEU A 160 11.64 -14.84 -0.51
N VAL A 161 10.95 -14.20 0.42
CA VAL A 161 9.51 -14.31 0.62
C VAL A 161 8.92 -12.92 0.39
N ALA A 162 8.08 -12.77 -0.64
CA ALA A 162 7.41 -11.52 -0.96
C ALA A 162 5.91 -11.65 -0.70
N LEU A 163 5.38 -10.85 0.25
CA LEU A 163 3.98 -10.92 0.67
C LEU A 163 3.36 -9.53 0.83
N THR A 164 2.06 -9.45 0.57
CA THR A 164 1.27 -8.26 0.90
C THR A 164 1.06 -8.11 2.40
N GLY A 165 1.09 -6.87 2.89
CA GLY A 165 0.67 -6.53 4.24
C GLY A 165 -0.85 -6.58 4.42
N ALA A 166 -1.60 -6.32 3.32
CA ALA A 166 -3.05 -6.52 3.22
C ALA A 166 -3.48 -6.69 1.77
N SER A 167 -4.37 -7.63 1.50
CA SER A 167 -4.93 -7.84 0.16
C SER A 167 -5.77 -6.63 -0.27
N ASN A 168 -5.48 -6.09 -1.45
CA ASN A 168 -6.20 -4.94 -2.00
C ASN A 168 -7.63 -5.27 -2.50
N VAL A 169 -8.03 -6.52 -2.50
CA VAL A 169 -9.38 -6.99 -2.86
C VAL A 169 -10.12 -7.63 -1.69
N LEU A 170 -9.47 -8.54 -0.95
CA LEU A 170 -10.08 -9.27 0.16
C LEU A 170 -9.97 -8.53 1.50
N GLY A 171 -9.07 -7.57 1.59
CA GLY A 171 -8.75 -6.89 2.84
C GLY A 171 -7.88 -7.72 3.80
N THR A 172 -7.75 -9.02 3.60
CA THR A 172 -7.02 -9.95 4.47
C THR A 172 -5.64 -9.42 4.85
N ARG A 173 -5.35 -9.42 6.15
CA ARG A 173 -4.05 -9.01 6.73
C ARG A 173 -3.33 -10.25 7.27
N PRO A 174 -2.31 -10.78 6.58
CA PRO A 174 -1.50 -11.88 7.08
C PRO A 174 -0.79 -11.51 8.40
N ASN A 175 -0.52 -12.49 9.24
CA ASN A 175 0.29 -12.27 10.44
C ASN A 175 1.78 -12.17 10.09
N LEU A 176 2.20 -10.96 9.64
CA LEU A 176 3.57 -10.69 9.17
C LEU A 176 4.62 -11.02 10.22
N ALA A 177 4.38 -10.70 11.50
CA ALA A 177 5.32 -10.96 12.58
C ALA A 177 5.52 -12.47 12.85
N ALA A 178 4.47 -13.28 12.71
CA ALA A 178 4.60 -14.73 12.81
C ALA A 178 5.32 -15.32 11.59
N ILE A 179 4.98 -14.82 10.39
CA ILE A 179 5.61 -15.24 9.14
C ILE A 179 7.11 -14.89 9.14
N SER A 180 7.49 -13.68 9.54
CA SER A 180 8.90 -13.25 9.55
C SER A 180 9.76 -14.12 10.47
N LYS A 181 9.21 -14.57 11.61
CA LYS A 181 9.91 -15.51 12.50
C LYS A 181 10.24 -16.85 11.84
N LEU A 182 9.39 -17.32 10.92
CA LEU A 182 9.65 -18.51 10.14
C LEU A 182 10.67 -18.24 9.02
N VAL A 183 10.49 -17.13 8.29
CA VAL A 183 11.38 -16.72 7.21
C VAL A 183 12.81 -16.56 7.72
N HIS A 184 13.01 -15.91 8.86
CA HIS A 184 14.34 -15.66 9.44
C HIS A 184 14.96 -16.87 10.17
N GLN A 185 14.28 -18.02 10.20
CA GLN A 185 14.95 -19.30 10.50
C GLN A 185 15.81 -19.80 9.31
N SER A 186 15.61 -19.22 8.13
CA SER A 186 16.42 -19.41 6.94
C SER A 186 17.23 -18.14 6.63
N SER A 187 17.98 -18.14 5.54
CA SER A 187 18.67 -16.97 5.04
C SER A 187 17.83 -16.10 4.08
N ALA A 188 16.54 -16.39 3.97
CA ALA A 188 15.64 -15.68 3.07
C ALA A 188 15.34 -14.26 3.57
N LEU A 189 15.19 -13.32 2.65
CA LEU A 189 14.74 -11.96 2.91
C LEU A 189 13.21 -11.90 2.90
N PHE A 190 12.64 -11.02 3.73
CA PHE A 190 11.21 -10.77 3.82
C PHE A 190 10.84 -9.42 3.21
N TYR A 191 10.18 -9.43 2.06
CA TYR A 191 9.76 -8.26 1.28
C TYR A 191 8.25 -8.05 1.43
N VAL A 192 7.85 -6.93 2.03
CA VAL A 192 6.45 -6.65 2.35
C VAL A 192 5.89 -5.52 1.47
N ASP A 193 4.85 -5.84 0.70
CA ASP A 193 4.02 -4.86 0.02
C ASP A 193 3.00 -4.26 1.00
N GLY A 194 3.32 -3.09 1.52
CA GLY A 194 2.47 -2.34 2.45
C GLY A 194 1.47 -1.39 1.79
N VAL A 195 1.35 -1.42 0.47
CA VAL A 195 0.57 -0.43 -0.31
C VAL A 195 -0.88 -0.34 0.15
N HIS A 196 -1.51 -1.45 0.50
CA HIS A 196 -2.89 -1.45 0.96
C HIS A 196 -3.04 -1.48 2.49
N LEU A 197 -1.99 -1.83 3.24
CA LEU A 197 -2.01 -1.79 4.71
C LEU A 197 -1.78 -0.38 5.25
N THR A 198 -0.81 0.34 4.69
CA THR A 198 -0.34 1.63 5.21
C THR A 198 -1.44 2.69 5.42
N PRO A 199 -2.47 2.83 4.56
CA PRO A 199 -3.55 3.80 4.77
C PRO A 199 -4.54 3.44 5.89
N HIS A 200 -4.55 2.21 6.40
CA HIS A 200 -5.62 1.68 7.26
C HIS A 200 -5.20 1.27 8.67
N ALA A 201 -3.90 1.20 8.96
CA ALA A 201 -3.41 0.75 10.26
C ALA A 201 -2.07 1.38 10.62
N PRO A 202 -1.72 1.46 11.92
CA PRO A 202 -0.36 1.81 12.31
C PRO A 202 0.62 0.73 11.82
N VAL A 203 1.69 1.16 11.16
CA VAL A 203 2.71 0.29 10.59
C VAL A 203 3.99 0.38 11.40
N SER A 204 4.61 -0.76 11.71
CA SER A 204 5.99 -0.86 12.17
C SER A 204 6.68 -1.98 11.41
N MET A 205 7.55 -1.63 10.44
CA MET A 205 8.31 -2.64 9.70
C MET A 205 9.22 -3.47 10.63
N ARG A 206 9.64 -2.89 11.75
CA ARG A 206 10.44 -3.58 12.76
C ARG A 206 9.64 -4.64 13.50
N GLU A 207 8.41 -4.32 13.94
CA GLU A 207 7.52 -5.29 14.62
C GLU A 207 7.06 -6.38 13.64
N PHE A 208 6.88 -6.05 12.36
CA PHE A 208 6.59 -7.04 11.33
C PHE A 208 7.79 -7.93 11.01
N GLY A 209 9.00 -7.49 11.34
CA GLY A 209 10.24 -8.15 10.95
C GLY A 209 10.47 -8.11 9.44
N ALA A 210 10.02 -7.06 8.76
CA ALA A 210 10.21 -6.89 7.33
C ALA A 210 11.63 -6.37 7.03
N ASP A 211 12.34 -7.05 6.12
CA ASP A 211 13.63 -6.55 5.61
C ASP A 211 13.42 -5.41 4.61
N PHE A 212 12.32 -5.48 3.85
CA PHE A 212 11.85 -4.43 2.96
C PHE A 212 10.37 -4.17 3.22
N TYR A 213 10.02 -2.90 3.31
CA TYR A 213 8.63 -2.46 3.38
C TYR A 213 8.41 -1.30 2.42
N GLY A 214 7.33 -1.33 1.65
CA GLY A 214 7.06 -0.23 0.76
C GLY A 214 5.60 0.08 0.59
N PHE A 215 5.34 1.31 0.10
CA PHE A 215 3.99 1.81 -0.11
C PHE A 215 3.94 2.81 -1.26
N SER A 216 2.73 3.08 -1.75
CA SER A 216 2.42 4.11 -2.74
C SER A 216 1.83 5.33 -2.07
N ALA A 217 2.43 6.50 -2.25
CA ALA A 217 2.01 7.71 -1.56
C ALA A 217 0.59 8.16 -1.96
N TYR A 218 0.15 7.93 -3.20
CA TYR A 218 -1.19 8.29 -3.67
C TYR A 218 -2.33 7.49 -3.00
N LYS A 219 -2.02 6.47 -2.19
CA LYS A 219 -3.00 5.75 -1.36
C LYS A 219 -3.06 6.27 0.08
N ILE A 220 -2.07 7.08 0.47
CA ILE A 220 -2.00 7.76 1.76
C ILE A 220 -2.11 9.28 1.60
N PHE A 221 -3.01 9.74 0.73
CA PHE A 221 -3.31 11.17 0.48
C PHE A 221 -2.21 11.96 -0.22
N GLY A 222 -1.12 11.31 -0.63
CA GLY A 222 0.04 11.92 -1.27
C GLY A 222 -0.02 11.92 -2.80
N PRO A 223 1.03 12.42 -3.46
CA PRO A 223 1.16 12.40 -4.91
C PRO A 223 1.49 10.99 -5.46
N HIS A 224 1.45 10.84 -6.81
CA HIS A 224 1.78 9.61 -7.51
C HIS A 224 3.30 9.32 -7.48
N CYS A 225 3.75 8.76 -6.38
CA CYS A 225 5.08 8.21 -6.18
C CYS A 225 5.04 7.13 -5.10
N ALA A 226 6.18 6.55 -4.79
CA ALA A 226 6.31 5.47 -3.81
C ALA A 226 7.61 5.59 -3.01
N ALA A 227 7.67 4.89 -1.90
CA ALA A 227 8.90 4.69 -1.14
C ALA A 227 9.05 3.21 -0.77
N LEU A 228 10.31 2.76 -0.74
CA LEU A 228 10.74 1.50 -0.17
C LEU A 228 11.68 1.80 0.99
N VAL A 229 11.53 1.10 2.09
CA VAL A 229 12.38 1.25 3.27
C VAL A 229 13.01 -0.09 3.62
N ALA A 230 14.33 -0.06 3.85
CA ALA A 230 15.11 -1.19 4.32
C ALA A 230 16.21 -0.70 5.26
N ALA A 231 16.83 -1.60 6.02
CA ALA A 231 17.99 -1.22 6.82
C ALA A 231 19.14 -0.74 5.90
N PRO A 232 19.84 0.37 6.22
CA PRO A 232 20.97 0.85 5.41
C PRO A 232 22.04 -0.23 5.17
N GLU A 233 22.33 -1.03 6.18
CA GLU A 233 23.31 -2.11 6.12
C GLU A 233 22.89 -3.19 5.12
N LEU A 234 21.59 -3.50 5.03
CA LEU A 234 21.08 -4.42 4.02
C LEU A 234 21.21 -3.82 2.61
N LEU A 235 20.83 -2.55 2.43
CA LEU A 235 21.00 -1.86 1.15
C LEU A 235 22.45 -1.85 0.67
N GLU A 236 23.43 -1.73 1.57
CA GLU A 236 24.85 -1.79 1.23
C GLU A 236 25.27 -3.13 0.60
N THR A 237 24.61 -4.24 0.93
CA THR A 237 24.91 -5.57 0.37
C THR A 237 24.40 -5.77 -1.05
N ILE A 238 23.44 -4.94 -1.51
CA ILE A 238 22.73 -5.13 -2.77
C ILE A 238 23.50 -4.46 -3.91
N LYS A 239 23.89 -5.23 -4.91
CA LYS A 239 24.49 -4.71 -6.14
C LYS A 239 23.44 -4.20 -7.08
N ASN A 240 23.44 -2.89 -7.37
CA ASN A 240 22.49 -2.29 -8.32
C ASN A 240 23.19 -1.83 -9.60
N ASP A 241 22.43 -1.73 -10.69
CA ASP A 241 22.85 -1.03 -11.91
C ASP A 241 22.64 0.46 -11.71
N LYS A 242 23.64 1.26 -12.06
CA LYS A 242 23.61 2.72 -11.95
C LYS A 242 24.55 3.37 -12.95
N LEU A 243 24.38 4.66 -13.17
CA LEU A 243 25.32 5.42 -13.98
C LEU A 243 26.70 5.47 -13.31
N ARG A 244 27.76 5.39 -14.09
CA ARG A 244 29.14 5.41 -13.58
C ARG A 244 29.46 6.62 -12.68
N PRO A 245 29.02 7.86 -12.98
CA PRO A 245 29.27 9.01 -12.11
C PRO A 245 28.32 9.12 -10.91
N SER A 246 27.27 8.29 -10.80
CA SER A 246 26.36 8.33 -9.65
C SER A 246 27.03 7.90 -8.36
N THR A 247 26.56 8.44 -7.24
CA THR A 247 27.07 8.10 -5.91
C THR A 247 26.98 6.61 -5.60
N MET A 248 27.85 6.14 -4.70
CA MET A 248 27.77 4.78 -4.12
C MET A 248 27.01 4.74 -2.80
N VAL A 249 26.69 5.90 -2.24
CA VAL A 249 26.03 6.01 -0.93
C VAL A 249 24.60 5.51 -1.00
N VAL A 250 24.15 4.78 0.00
CA VAL A 250 22.75 4.42 0.18
C VAL A 250 22.02 5.58 0.88
N PRO A 251 20.72 5.77 0.59
CA PRO A 251 19.87 5.07 -0.38
C PRO A 251 20.01 5.62 -1.82
N GLU A 252 20.75 6.72 -2.03
CA GLU A 252 20.83 7.48 -3.29
C GLU A 252 21.24 6.64 -4.48
N ARG A 253 22.07 5.61 -4.29
CA ARG A 253 22.53 4.76 -5.41
C ARG A 253 21.40 3.99 -6.09
N PHE A 254 20.23 3.83 -5.41
CA PHE A 254 19.03 3.20 -5.95
C PHE A 254 18.06 4.19 -6.61
N GLU A 255 18.34 5.48 -6.52
CA GLU A 255 17.52 6.56 -7.05
C GLU A 255 18.12 7.08 -8.37
N PHE A 256 17.32 7.06 -9.44
CA PHE A 256 17.81 7.36 -10.80
C PHE A 256 17.36 8.74 -11.27
N GLY A 257 18.34 9.57 -11.64
CA GLY A 257 18.11 10.92 -12.15
C GLY A 257 17.85 11.93 -11.03
N THR A 258 17.56 13.17 -11.43
CA THR A 258 17.17 14.23 -10.49
C THR A 258 15.81 13.91 -9.88
N LEU A 259 15.72 13.98 -8.56
CA LEU A 259 14.51 13.64 -7.84
C LEU A 259 13.41 14.71 -8.03
N PRO A 260 12.13 14.34 -8.03
CA PRO A 260 11.01 15.28 -8.09
C PRO A 260 10.75 15.82 -6.67
N TYR A 261 11.47 16.86 -6.30
CA TYR A 261 11.43 17.45 -4.95
C TYR A 261 10.02 17.90 -4.54
N GLU A 262 9.24 18.39 -5.51
CA GLU A 262 7.86 18.79 -5.29
C GLU A 262 6.97 17.62 -4.85
N LEU A 263 7.16 16.43 -5.43
CA LEU A 263 6.42 15.23 -5.00
C LEU A 263 6.88 14.76 -3.62
N MET A 264 8.18 14.86 -3.33
CA MET A 264 8.71 14.52 -2.01
C MET A 264 8.15 15.46 -0.92
N ALA A 265 8.05 16.76 -1.21
CA ALA A 265 7.40 17.73 -0.32
C ALA A 265 5.91 17.37 -0.10
N GLY A 266 5.20 16.96 -1.16
CA GLY A 266 3.83 16.50 -1.08
C GLY A 266 3.67 15.25 -0.20
N VAL A 267 4.59 14.29 -0.27
CA VAL A 267 4.58 13.10 0.61
C VAL A 267 4.80 13.49 2.07
N THR A 268 5.74 14.39 2.33
CA THR A 268 5.97 14.90 3.70
C THR A 268 4.69 15.52 4.26
N ALA A 269 4.02 16.38 3.48
CA ALA A 269 2.76 17.01 3.89
C ALA A 269 1.62 16.00 4.10
N ALA A 270 1.55 14.94 3.28
CA ALA A 270 0.58 13.87 3.47
C ALA A 270 0.81 13.10 4.77
N ILE A 271 2.06 12.80 5.10
CA ILE A 271 2.41 12.12 6.35
C ILE A 271 2.18 13.02 7.57
N ASP A 272 2.48 14.31 7.46
CA ASP A 272 2.17 15.28 8.51
C ASP A 272 0.65 15.40 8.71
N PHE A 273 -0.15 15.40 7.64
CA PHE A 273 -1.61 15.34 7.72
C PHE A 273 -2.10 14.07 8.45
N ILE A 274 -1.53 12.91 8.14
CA ILE A 274 -1.84 11.65 8.85
C ILE A 274 -1.50 11.78 10.35
N ALA A 275 -0.36 12.37 10.68
CA ALA A 275 0.04 12.57 12.06
C ALA A 275 -0.98 13.42 12.86
N ASP A 276 -1.69 14.30 12.19
CA ASP A 276 -2.61 15.26 12.79
C ASP A 276 -4.10 14.90 12.59
N LEU A 277 -4.42 13.69 12.05
CA LEU A 277 -5.81 13.21 11.87
C LEU A 277 -6.59 13.09 13.18
N ALA A 278 -5.91 12.81 14.29
CA ALA A 278 -6.53 12.76 15.60
C ALA A 278 -5.65 13.45 16.64
N PRO A 279 -6.24 14.23 17.57
CA PRO A 279 -5.48 14.88 18.62
C PRO A 279 -4.78 13.85 19.53
N GLY A 280 -3.52 14.11 19.87
CA GLY A 280 -2.70 13.26 20.73
C GLY A 280 -1.65 14.04 21.49
N ALA A 281 -1.16 13.47 22.61
CA ALA A 281 -0.19 14.11 23.48
C ALA A 281 1.27 13.92 23.06
N SER A 282 1.55 13.09 22.02
CA SER A 282 2.92 12.80 21.61
C SER A 282 3.57 14.02 20.92
N ALA A 283 4.79 14.34 21.35
CA ALA A 283 5.59 15.39 20.73
C ALA A 283 6.28 14.92 19.43
N SER A 284 6.50 13.61 19.24
CA SER A 284 7.14 13.08 18.04
C SER A 284 6.12 12.85 16.92
N ARG A 285 6.53 13.04 15.66
CA ARG A 285 5.71 12.71 14.47
C ARG A 285 5.29 11.24 14.52
N ARG A 286 6.22 10.32 14.76
CA ARG A 286 5.91 8.88 14.88
C ARG A 286 4.82 8.60 15.90
N GLY A 287 4.92 9.17 17.09
CA GLY A 287 3.91 8.97 18.13
C GLY A 287 2.53 9.52 17.76
N ARG A 288 2.47 10.67 17.06
CA ARG A 288 1.20 11.22 16.54
C ARG A 288 0.63 10.32 15.44
N ILE A 289 1.45 9.83 14.49
CA ILE A 289 1.03 8.88 13.45
C ILE A 289 0.39 7.64 14.09
N VAL A 290 1.07 7.01 15.04
CA VAL A 290 0.54 5.80 15.70
C VAL A 290 -0.79 6.06 16.38
N ASN A 291 -0.92 7.20 17.09
CA ASN A 291 -2.18 7.59 17.72
C ASN A 291 -3.29 7.82 16.69
N SER A 292 -3.03 8.61 15.67
CA SER A 292 -4.01 8.95 14.63
C SER A 292 -4.47 7.71 13.87
N MET A 293 -3.54 6.82 13.50
CA MET A 293 -3.87 5.61 12.77
C MET A 293 -4.66 4.60 13.62
N LYS A 294 -4.44 4.54 14.94
CA LYS A 294 -5.30 3.71 15.83
C LYS A 294 -6.73 4.24 15.90
N VAL A 295 -6.89 5.56 16.06
CA VAL A 295 -8.22 6.18 16.10
C VAL A 295 -8.94 6.05 14.76
N LEU A 296 -8.20 6.18 13.65
CA LEU A 296 -8.73 5.94 12.31
C LEU A 296 -9.16 4.49 12.11
N GLU A 297 -8.32 3.52 12.48
CA GLU A 297 -8.61 2.09 12.36
C GLU A 297 -9.90 1.73 13.12
N GLU A 298 -10.08 2.23 14.35
CA GLU A 298 -11.33 2.06 15.10
C GLU A 298 -12.54 2.63 14.36
N TYR A 299 -12.42 3.82 13.81
CA TYR A 299 -13.50 4.46 13.01
C TYR A 299 -13.84 3.63 11.78
N GLU A 300 -12.82 3.24 11.00
CA GLU A 300 -13.00 2.48 9.77
C GLU A 300 -13.57 1.08 10.02
N VAL A 301 -13.16 0.40 11.09
CA VAL A 301 -13.71 -0.92 11.47
C VAL A 301 -15.20 -0.81 11.74
N ASN A 302 -15.65 0.15 12.56
CA ASN A 302 -17.05 0.35 12.87
C ASN A 302 -17.87 0.67 11.61
N LEU A 303 -17.38 1.57 10.78
CA LEU A 303 -18.07 1.94 9.53
C LEU A 303 -18.10 0.78 8.53
N PHE A 304 -17.05 -0.04 8.49
CA PHE A 304 -16.99 -1.21 7.63
C PHE A 304 -17.97 -2.31 8.04
N GLU A 305 -18.19 -2.51 9.34
CA GLU A 305 -19.23 -3.44 9.83
C GLU A 305 -20.63 -3.02 9.36
N GLU A 306 -20.93 -1.69 9.36
CA GLU A 306 -22.18 -1.16 8.81
C GLU A 306 -22.29 -1.41 7.30
N LEU A 307 -21.22 -1.11 6.55
CA LEU A 307 -21.15 -1.38 5.11
C LEU A 307 -21.39 -2.87 4.81
N GLN A 308 -20.67 -3.74 5.50
CA GLN A 308 -20.77 -5.18 5.31
C GLN A 308 -22.19 -5.67 5.63
N ARG A 309 -22.78 -5.24 6.73
CA ARG A 309 -24.15 -5.59 7.12
C ARG A 309 -25.16 -5.15 6.07
N GLY A 310 -25.05 -3.91 5.58
CA GLY A 310 -25.96 -3.36 4.57
C GLY A 310 -25.87 -4.10 3.23
N ILE A 311 -24.68 -4.38 2.74
CA ILE A 311 -24.47 -5.11 1.48
C ILE A 311 -24.90 -6.58 1.61
N LEU A 312 -24.57 -7.26 2.73
CA LEU A 312 -24.95 -8.67 2.92
C LEU A 312 -26.45 -8.89 3.15
N ALA A 313 -27.20 -7.85 3.50
CA ALA A 313 -28.65 -7.90 3.58
C ALA A 313 -29.33 -7.87 2.20
N LEU A 314 -28.63 -7.49 1.14
CA LEU A 314 -29.18 -7.43 -0.21
C LEU A 314 -29.34 -8.85 -0.82
N PRO A 315 -30.41 -9.13 -1.59
CA PRO A 315 -30.64 -10.45 -2.14
C PRO A 315 -29.60 -10.84 -3.19
N GLY A 316 -29.16 -12.10 -3.15
CA GLY A 316 -28.26 -12.67 -4.17
C GLY A 316 -26.80 -12.24 -4.08
N VAL A 317 -26.40 -11.55 -3.01
CA VAL A 317 -24.99 -11.17 -2.80
C VAL A 317 -24.11 -12.40 -2.54
N THR A 318 -22.89 -12.37 -3.08
CA THR A 318 -21.78 -13.26 -2.72
C THR A 318 -20.61 -12.40 -2.28
N ASN A 319 -20.17 -12.56 -1.02
CA ASN A 319 -18.99 -11.92 -0.47
C ASN A 319 -17.78 -12.87 -0.62
N TYR A 320 -16.61 -12.31 -0.94
CA TYR A 320 -15.40 -13.10 -1.16
C TYR A 320 -14.33 -12.91 -0.07
N GLY A 321 -14.45 -11.92 0.81
CA GLY A 321 -13.49 -11.69 1.90
C GLY A 321 -14.08 -12.08 3.25
N HIS A 322 -13.45 -13.03 3.96
CA HIS A 322 -13.94 -13.60 5.22
C HIS A 322 -12.94 -13.55 6.37
N ALA A 323 -11.70 -13.08 6.11
CA ALA A 323 -10.65 -13.04 7.13
C ALA A 323 -11.08 -12.20 8.34
N ALA A 324 -10.78 -12.68 9.53
CA ALA A 324 -11.09 -11.99 10.79
C ALA A 324 -10.27 -10.69 10.93
N ASN A 325 -8.99 -10.72 10.54
CA ASN A 325 -8.12 -9.54 10.53
C ASN A 325 -8.02 -8.99 9.10
N ARG A 326 -8.62 -7.80 8.87
CA ARG A 326 -8.73 -7.22 7.52
C ARG A 326 -8.77 -5.70 7.54
N THR A 327 -8.46 -5.11 6.39
CA THR A 327 -8.70 -3.70 6.09
C THR A 327 -10.17 -3.49 5.67
N PRO A 328 -10.69 -2.25 5.71
CA PRO A 328 -12.11 -1.96 5.40
C PRO A 328 -12.41 -2.02 3.90
N THR A 329 -12.21 -3.21 3.31
CA THR A 329 -12.39 -3.47 1.89
C THR A 329 -13.33 -4.66 1.69
N LEU A 330 -14.42 -4.45 0.95
CA LEU A 330 -15.41 -5.46 0.60
C LEU A 330 -15.27 -5.82 -0.88
N PHE A 331 -15.24 -7.12 -1.20
CA PHE A 331 -15.17 -7.67 -2.54
C PHE A 331 -16.34 -8.63 -2.76
N PHE A 332 -17.24 -8.32 -3.69
CA PHE A 332 -18.52 -8.98 -3.77
C PHE A 332 -19.16 -8.92 -5.16
N ASN A 333 -20.09 -9.85 -5.40
CA ASN A 333 -20.93 -9.91 -6.60
C ASN A 333 -22.39 -10.13 -6.23
N PHE A 334 -23.28 -10.00 -7.23
CA PHE A 334 -24.69 -10.36 -7.13
C PHE A 334 -25.04 -11.42 -8.18
N LYS A 335 -25.78 -12.45 -7.75
CA LYS A 335 -26.25 -13.50 -8.66
C LYS A 335 -27.10 -12.92 -9.78
N GLY A 336 -26.69 -13.15 -11.01
CA GLY A 336 -27.45 -12.70 -12.19
C GLY A 336 -27.19 -11.27 -12.63
N LEU A 337 -26.35 -10.50 -11.90
CA LEU A 337 -25.94 -9.15 -12.31
C LEU A 337 -24.49 -9.14 -12.79
N ASP A 338 -24.25 -8.42 -13.88
CA ASP A 338 -22.90 -8.10 -14.35
C ASP A 338 -22.29 -7.00 -13.48
N SER A 339 -21.14 -7.27 -12.84
CA SER A 339 -20.48 -6.31 -11.95
C SER A 339 -20.13 -5.00 -12.65
N GLY A 340 -19.78 -5.04 -13.94
CA GLY A 340 -19.53 -3.85 -14.74
C GLY A 340 -20.79 -3.04 -14.98
N ALA A 341 -21.97 -3.68 -15.11
CA ALA A 341 -23.25 -2.98 -15.23
C ALA A 341 -23.63 -2.30 -13.91
N VAL A 342 -23.45 -2.97 -12.76
CA VAL A 342 -23.65 -2.37 -11.44
C VAL A 342 -22.74 -1.14 -11.27
N TYR A 343 -21.46 -1.26 -11.60
CA TYR A 343 -20.50 -0.15 -11.53
C TYR A 343 -20.96 1.04 -12.39
N ARG A 344 -21.38 0.81 -13.64
CA ARG A 344 -21.89 1.88 -14.52
C ARG A 344 -23.16 2.54 -13.96
N HIS A 345 -24.06 1.78 -13.36
CA HIS A 345 -25.26 2.33 -12.71
C HIS A 345 -24.86 3.22 -11.52
N LEU A 346 -24.02 2.74 -10.62
CA LEU A 346 -23.54 3.51 -9.47
C LEU A 346 -22.85 4.82 -9.88
N ALA A 347 -22.09 4.81 -10.97
CA ALA A 347 -21.47 6.02 -11.52
C ALA A 347 -22.51 7.09 -11.90
N THR A 348 -23.72 6.71 -12.38
CA THR A 348 -24.81 7.67 -12.66
C THR A 348 -25.37 8.30 -11.38
N LYS A 349 -25.12 7.69 -10.22
CA LYS A 349 -25.52 8.15 -8.89
C LYS A 349 -24.40 8.90 -8.15
N LEU A 350 -23.29 9.20 -8.83
CA LEU A 350 -22.09 9.75 -8.23
C LEU A 350 -21.54 8.86 -7.10
N VAL A 351 -21.52 7.56 -7.31
CA VAL A 351 -20.91 6.57 -6.40
C VAL A 351 -19.80 5.83 -7.13
N ASN A 352 -18.58 5.97 -6.66
CA ASN A 352 -17.38 5.32 -7.23
C ASN A 352 -17.12 4.00 -6.51
N ALA A 353 -17.73 2.90 -6.99
CA ALA A 353 -17.45 1.54 -6.51
C ALA A 353 -17.12 0.64 -7.72
N PRO A 354 -15.86 0.61 -8.16
CA PRO A 354 -15.44 -0.03 -9.41
C PRO A 354 -15.50 -1.56 -9.34
N ALA A 355 -15.54 -2.19 -10.53
CA ALA A 355 -15.53 -3.63 -10.72
C ALA A 355 -14.33 -4.04 -11.59
N SER A 356 -13.51 -4.97 -11.10
CA SER A 356 -12.34 -5.54 -11.79
C SER A 356 -11.70 -6.64 -10.93
N ASN A 357 -10.60 -7.24 -11.39
CA ASN A 357 -9.68 -8.00 -10.55
C ASN A 357 -8.65 -7.09 -9.81
N PHE A 358 -8.57 -5.81 -10.15
CA PHE A 358 -7.71 -4.81 -9.51
C PHE A 358 -6.23 -5.20 -9.45
N TYR A 359 -5.72 -5.87 -10.48
CA TYR A 359 -4.37 -6.46 -10.50
C TYR A 359 -4.10 -7.50 -9.40
N ALA A 360 -5.12 -7.98 -8.68
CA ALA A 360 -5.06 -9.16 -7.82
C ALA A 360 -5.54 -10.39 -8.61
N LEU A 361 -4.91 -10.61 -9.78
CA LEU A 361 -5.32 -11.64 -10.74
C LEU A 361 -5.28 -13.03 -10.11
N GLU A 362 -4.23 -13.35 -9.37
CA GLU A 362 -4.08 -14.67 -8.74
C GLU A 362 -5.20 -14.93 -7.70
N SER A 363 -5.57 -13.92 -6.89
CA SER A 363 -6.72 -14.02 -5.99
C SER A 363 -8.03 -14.22 -6.76
N SER A 364 -8.23 -13.46 -7.84
CA SER A 364 -9.43 -13.54 -8.67
C SER A 364 -9.58 -14.92 -9.32
N LEU A 365 -8.49 -15.51 -9.82
CA LEU A 365 -8.46 -16.85 -10.39
C LEU A 365 -8.74 -17.92 -9.32
N ALA A 366 -8.11 -17.83 -8.16
CA ALA A 366 -8.30 -18.75 -7.05
C ALA A 366 -9.77 -18.77 -6.56
N LEU A 367 -10.44 -17.62 -6.57
CA LEU A 367 -11.86 -17.49 -6.20
C LEU A 367 -12.83 -17.87 -7.33
N GLY A 368 -12.34 -18.29 -8.49
CA GLY A 368 -13.19 -18.66 -9.64
C GLY A 368 -13.83 -17.48 -10.37
N LEU A 369 -13.32 -16.25 -10.16
CA LEU A 369 -13.83 -15.02 -10.77
C LEU A 369 -13.19 -14.68 -12.12
N GLY A 370 -12.17 -15.45 -12.53
CA GLY A 370 -11.45 -15.23 -13.78
C GLY A 370 -10.78 -13.85 -13.84
N GLU A 371 -10.61 -13.32 -15.03
CA GLU A 371 -10.02 -11.99 -15.25
C GLU A 371 -11.01 -10.83 -14.97
N GLN A 372 -12.30 -11.12 -14.89
CA GLN A 372 -13.34 -10.10 -14.68
C GLN A 372 -13.35 -9.56 -13.26
N GLY A 373 -13.07 -10.41 -12.26
CA GLY A 373 -13.10 -10.03 -10.85
C GLY A 373 -14.52 -9.76 -10.35
N ALA A 374 -14.65 -8.79 -9.45
CA ALA A 374 -15.89 -8.45 -8.77
C ALA A 374 -15.98 -6.94 -8.48
N LEU A 375 -17.11 -6.49 -7.90
CA LEU A 375 -17.22 -5.16 -7.30
C LEU A 375 -16.32 -5.04 -6.08
N ARG A 376 -15.71 -3.87 -5.92
CA ARG A 376 -14.93 -3.56 -4.72
C ARG A 376 -15.42 -2.25 -4.10
N ALA A 377 -15.71 -2.28 -2.81
CA ALA A 377 -15.98 -1.10 -2.01
C ALA A 377 -14.96 -1.04 -0.87
N GLY A 378 -14.10 -0.03 -0.86
CA GLY A 378 -13.14 0.22 0.19
C GLY A 378 -13.36 1.59 0.80
N LEU A 379 -13.28 1.67 2.13
CA LEU A 379 -13.42 2.91 2.86
C LEU A 379 -12.12 3.73 2.79
N ALA A 380 -12.24 4.98 3.17
CA ALA A 380 -11.16 5.92 3.34
C ALA A 380 -11.47 6.81 4.57
N PRO A 381 -10.48 7.52 5.13
CA PRO A 381 -10.68 8.34 6.33
C PRO A 381 -11.80 9.40 6.23
N TYR A 382 -12.23 9.72 5.02
CA TYR A 382 -13.31 10.67 4.74
C TYR A 382 -14.65 10.00 4.41
N SER A 383 -14.76 8.66 4.47
CA SER A 383 -16.02 7.95 4.23
C SER A 383 -16.99 8.16 5.38
N THR A 384 -18.30 8.27 5.08
CA THR A 384 -19.37 8.51 6.05
C THR A 384 -20.49 7.51 5.90
N GLN A 385 -21.42 7.47 6.88
CA GLN A 385 -22.65 6.68 6.80
C GLN A 385 -23.50 7.08 5.59
N GLU A 386 -23.58 8.36 5.26
CA GLU A 386 -24.30 8.84 4.08
C GLU A 386 -23.75 8.25 2.78
N ASP A 387 -22.39 8.13 2.66
CA ASP A 387 -21.77 7.49 1.51
C ASP A 387 -22.19 6.01 1.42
N LEU A 388 -22.22 5.29 2.56
CA LEU A 388 -22.68 3.89 2.62
C LEU A 388 -24.15 3.74 2.18
N ASP A 389 -25.01 4.60 2.69
CA ASP A 389 -26.45 4.57 2.36
C ASP A 389 -26.67 4.79 0.85
N ARG A 390 -25.88 5.66 0.22
CA ARG A 390 -25.91 5.90 -1.23
C ARG A 390 -25.46 4.68 -2.02
N LEU A 391 -24.40 4.00 -1.60
CA LEU A 391 -23.91 2.78 -2.24
C LEU A 391 -24.98 1.67 -2.15
N ILE A 392 -25.49 1.41 -0.95
CA ILE A 392 -26.46 0.35 -0.69
C ILE A 392 -27.77 0.60 -1.46
N SER A 393 -28.31 1.82 -1.39
CA SER A 393 -29.55 2.18 -2.11
C SER A 393 -29.35 2.13 -3.63
N GLY A 394 -28.20 2.60 -4.14
CA GLY A 394 -27.89 2.55 -5.55
C GLY A 394 -27.81 1.12 -6.11
N ILE A 395 -27.30 0.16 -5.31
CA ILE A 395 -27.31 -1.27 -5.69
C ILE A 395 -28.73 -1.83 -5.61
N ALA A 396 -29.48 -1.51 -4.54
CA ALA A 396 -30.83 -2.03 -4.34
C ALA A 396 -31.82 -1.67 -5.48
N GLU A 397 -31.59 -0.58 -6.20
CA GLU A 397 -32.37 -0.22 -7.40
C GLU A 397 -32.25 -1.23 -8.55
N LEU A 398 -31.23 -2.09 -8.55
CA LEU A 398 -30.98 -3.09 -9.60
C LEU A 398 -31.46 -4.50 -9.23
N LEU A 399 -31.86 -4.71 -7.97
CA LEU A 399 -32.27 -6.00 -7.42
C LEU A 399 -33.78 -6.10 -7.34
#